data_65558115b3195322345bf22e9758a2d8
#
_entry.id   65558115b3195322345bf22e9758a2d8
#
_cell.length_a   1.000
_cell.length_b   1.000
_cell.length_c   1.000
_cell.angle_alpha   90.00
_cell.angle_beta   90.00
_cell.angle_gamma   90.00
#
_symmetry.space_group_name_H-M   'P 1'
#
loop_
_entity.id
_entity.type
_entity.pdbx_description
1 polymer ?
#
loop_
_entity_poly.entity_id
_entity_poly.type
_entity_poly.pdbx_seq_one_letter_code
_entity_poly.pdbx_strand_id
1 'polypeptide(L)'
;MGSTSATPIGKMEERLKVAHEALGLDLAFFKGDLLNYEQTTKVIQATRPEAIVHLAEQPSAPFSMIDRDHAVYTQENNVIGTLNLLFAMRDHAKDSHLVKLGTMGEYGTPNLDIPEGFFEVDYRGRKDYLPFPRQAGSFYHWSKVHDSGNVSFACKIWGLRSTDIMQGVVYGTRTPEFVNDRLLTRFDFDEAFGTAINRYCAQAVIGFPLTPYGKGTQKRGFIALIDSIQCMRIALENPPREGQYRVFNQLDEVYDVYGLAMAVKEAAIRVGLDAKIEPIDNPRVEKEDHHYQVDRSNLQELGFKPTRSLQAELDIMLSDLLRFRRRIYSKREHITPTISWRHGRVGETPRYPSKTSQVTIRRRNSSPDQREISAEMPH
;
A
#
# COMPACT_ATOMS: atom_id res chain seq x y z
N MET A 1 -2.83 -7.04 -16.46
CA MET A 1 -4.16 -6.42 -16.30
C MET A 1 -4.10 -5.00 -16.82
N GLY A 2 -5.03 -4.57 -17.66
CA GLY A 2 -5.17 -3.17 -18.04
C GLY A 2 -5.53 -2.31 -16.81
N SER A 3 -5.13 -1.03 -16.83
CA SER A 3 -5.50 -0.11 -15.73
C SER A 3 -7.01 0.08 -15.65
N THR A 4 -7.61 -0.21 -14.51
CA THR A 4 -9.02 0.06 -14.20
C THR A 4 -9.23 1.43 -13.56
N SER A 5 -8.22 2.30 -13.62
CA SER A 5 -8.34 3.66 -13.11
C SER A 5 -9.52 4.42 -13.73
N ALA A 6 -10.31 5.07 -12.88
CA ALA A 6 -11.38 5.98 -13.31
C ALA A 6 -10.83 7.20 -14.04
N THR A 7 -9.67 7.69 -13.61
CA THR A 7 -8.99 8.85 -14.21
C THR A 7 -8.07 8.43 -15.37
N PRO A 8 -7.94 9.22 -16.42
CA PRO A 8 -6.90 9.03 -17.42
C PRO A 8 -5.52 9.36 -16.81
N ILE A 9 -4.51 8.56 -17.14
CA ILE A 9 -3.14 8.79 -16.67
C ILE A 9 -2.26 9.13 -17.86
N GLY A 10 -1.63 10.31 -17.82
CA GLY A 10 -0.63 10.74 -18.81
C GLY A 10 0.66 9.92 -18.72
N LYS A 11 1.44 9.91 -19.78
CA LYS A 11 2.80 9.36 -19.79
C LYS A 11 3.68 10.16 -18.82
N MET A 12 4.71 9.52 -18.26
CA MET A 12 5.58 10.16 -17.28
C MET A 12 6.27 11.40 -17.84
N GLU A 13 6.75 11.32 -19.09
CA GLU A 13 7.41 12.45 -19.78
C GLU A 13 6.48 13.67 -19.88
N GLU A 14 5.21 13.44 -20.21
CA GLU A 14 4.22 14.51 -20.28
C GLU A 14 3.91 15.08 -18.89
N ARG A 15 3.83 14.22 -17.85
CA ARG A 15 3.60 14.66 -16.46
C ARG A 15 4.77 15.52 -15.95
N LEU A 16 6.01 15.12 -16.22
CA LEU A 16 7.21 15.90 -15.87
C LEU A 16 7.23 17.27 -16.55
N LYS A 17 6.89 17.30 -17.85
CA LYS A 17 6.79 18.56 -18.61
C LYS A 17 5.75 19.50 -17.98
N VAL A 18 4.56 18.99 -17.66
CA VAL A 18 3.49 19.79 -17.03
C VAL A 18 3.89 20.23 -15.62
N ALA A 19 4.57 19.40 -14.84
CA ALA A 19 5.07 19.77 -13.52
C ALA A 19 6.10 20.93 -13.61
N HIS A 20 6.99 20.90 -14.60
CA HIS A 20 7.91 22.00 -14.88
C HIS A 20 7.16 23.28 -15.31
N GLU A 21 6.29 23.19 -16.32
CA GLU A 21 5.58 24.33 -16.90
C GLU A 21 4.60 24.99 -15.91
N ALA A 22 3.89 24.20 -15.11
CA ALA A 22 2.82 24.69 -14.23
C ALA A 22 3.27 24.98 -12.78
N LEU A 23 4.31 24.28 -12.29
CA LEU A 23 4.75 24.34 -10.90
C LEU A 23 6.23 24.79 -10.75
N GLY A 24 6.95 24.96 -11.86
CA GLY A 24 8.38 25.34 -11.85
C GLY A 24 9.29 24.22 -11.27
N LEU A 25 8.84 22.95 -11.29
CA LEU A 25 9.58 21.84 -10.70
C LEU A 25 10.48 21.15 -11.73
N ASP A 26 11.79 21.15 -11.49
CA ASP A 26 12.77 20.37 -12.24
C ASP A 26 12.96 19.01 -11.55
N LEU A 27 12.40 17.96 -12.15
CA LEU A 27 12.42 16.63 -11.60
C LEU A 27 13.26 15.68 -12.48
N ALA A 28 14.34 15.12 -11.94
CA ALA A 28 15.06 14.04 -12.59
C ALA A 28 14.26 12.74 -12.51
N PHE A 29 14.13 12.03 -13.61
CA PHE A 29 13.40 10.77 -13.69
C PHE A 29 14.31 9.64 -14.13
N PHE A 30 14.40 8.61 -13.29
CA PHE A 30 15.13 7.36 -13.56
C PHE A 30 14.13 6.21 -13.66
N LYS A 31 14.02 5.61 -14.84
CA LYS A 31 13.20 4.43 -15.02
C LYS A 31 13.98 3.19 -14.57
N GLY A 32 13.46 2.45 -13.58
CA GLY A 32 14.13 1.29 -13.04
C GLY A 32 13.19 0.32 -12.33
N ASP A 33 13.79 -0.76 -11.83
CA ASP A 33 13.15 -1.79 -11.02
C ASP A 33 14.03 -2.03 -9.78
N LEU A 34 13.45 -1.93 -8.58
CA LEU A 34 14.18 -2.17 -7.31
C LEU A 34 14.71 -3.61 -7.19
N LEU A 35 14.14 -4.56 -7.93
CA LEU A 35 14.68 -5.91 -8.03
C LEU A 35 16.04 -5.96 -8.75
N ASN A 36 16.37 -4.93 -9.52
CA ASN A 36 17.69 -4.77 -10.12
C ASN A 36 18.61 -3.98 -9.18
N TYR A 37 19.36 -4.71 -8.35
CA TYR A 37 20.26 -4.11 -7.34
C TYR A 37 21.30 -3.16 -7.96
N GLU A 38 21.91 -3.54 -9.10
CA GLU A 38 22.93 -2.71 -9.76
C GLU A 38 22.33 -1.35 -10.21
N GLN A 39 21.14 -1.37 -10.79
CA GLN A 39 20.45 -0.15 -11.19
C GLN A 39 20.07 0.71 -9.99
N THR A 40 19.53 0.10 -8.93
CA THR A 40 19.20 0.79 -7.67
C THR A 40 20.44 1.47 -7.10
N THR A 41 21.55 0.76 -7.03
CA THR A 41 22.84 1.29 -6.56
C THR A 41 23.31 2.48 -7.39
N LYS A 42 23.26 2.39 -8.73
CA LYS A 42 23.67 3.48 -9.62
C LYS A 42 22.83 4.75 -9.40
N VAL A 43 21.53 4.61 -9.19
CA VAL A 43 20.64 5.75 -8.92
C VAL A 43 20.99 6.40 -7.58
N ILE A 44 21.19 5.62 -6.52
CA ILE A 44 21.56 6.13 -5.20
C ILE A 44 22.92 6.84 -5.25
N GLN A 45 23.91 6.27 -5.93
CA GLN A 45 25.23 6.90 -6.11
C GLN A 45 25.15 8.22 -6.87
N ALA A 46 24.36 8.28 -7.93
CA ALA A 46 24.22 9.46 -8.76
C ALA A 46 23.45 10.60 -8.06
N THR A 47 22.45 10.27 -7.26
CA THR A 47 21.57 11.27 -6.62
C THR A 47 22.03 11.68 -5.24
N ARG A 48 22.72 10.81 -4.50
CA ARG A 48 23.14 11.04 -3.10
C ARG A 48 22.05 11.71 -2.27
N PRO A 49 20.87 11.08 -2.16
CA PRO A 49 19.70 11.73 -1.60
C PRO A 49 19.89 11.98 -0.08
N GLU A 50 19.39 13.11 0.42
CA GLU A 50 19.28 13.37 1.87
C GLU A 50 18.15 12.56 2.49
N ALA A 51 17.09 12.29 1.72
CA ALA A 51 15.98 11.46 2.13
C ALA A 51 15.42 10.64 0.95
N ILE A 52 14.82 9.51 1.27
CA ILE A 52 14.21 8.58 0.31
C ILE A 52 12.79 8.29 0.78
N VAL A 53 11.79 8.58 -0.07
CA VAL A 53 10.41 8.15 0.16
C VAL A 53 10.15 6.88 -0.63
N HIS A 54 10.01 5.76 0.08
CA HIS A 54 9.85 4.44 -0.54
C HIS A 54 8.37 4.10 -0.74
N LEU A 55 7.91 4.23 -2.00
CA LEU A 55 6.54 3.96 -2.46
C LEU A 55 6.47 2.79 -3.46
N ALA A 56 7.62 2.23 -3.84
CA ALA A 56 7.75 1.28 -4.94
C ALA A 56 7.43 -0.16 -4.50
N GLU A 57 6.18 -0.39 -4.19
CA GLU A 57 5.70 -1.69 -3.74
C GLU A 57 4.42 -2.10 -4.45
N GLN A 58 4.13 -3.41 -4.48
CA GLN A 58 2.82 -3.93 -4.87
C GLN A 58 1.85 -3.68 -3.70
N PRO A 59 0.84 -2.81 -3.83
CA PRO A 59 0.10 -2.27 -2.68
C PRO A 59 -1.21 -2.99 -2.38
N SER A 60 -1.48 -4.15 -3.00
CA SER A 60 -2.83 -4.73 -2.96
C SER A 60 -2.90 -6.05 -2.20
N ALA A 61 -3.70 -6.06 -1.13
CA ALA A 61 -4.05 -7.28 -0.41
C ALA A 61 -4.82 -8.28 -1.30
N PRO A 62 -5.91 -7.90 -2.00
CA PRO A 62 -6.61 -8.84 -2.88
C PRO A 62 -5.74 -9.41 -3.99
N PHE A 63 -4.88 -8.59 -4.63
CA PHE A 63 -3.94 -9.07 -5.65
C PHE A 63 -3.05 -10.21 -5.13
N SER A 64 -2.52 -10.06 -3.92
CA SER A 64 -1.63 -11.05 -3.30
C SER A 64 -2.35 -12.37 -2.93
N MET A 65 -3.68 -12.40 -2.99
CA MET A 65 -4.52 -13.56 -2.63
C MET A 65 -5.15 -14.25 -3.86
N ILE A 66 -4.82 -13.81 -5.08
CA ILE A 66 -5.36 -14.39 -6.32
C ILE A 66 -4.90 -15.84 -6.49
N ASP A 67 -3.58 -16.07 -6.42
CA ASP A 67 -2.93 -17.38 -6.57
C ASP A 67 -1.49 -17.32 -6.06
N ARG A 68 -0.78 -18.46 -6.17
CA ARG A 68 0.64 -18.56 -5.78
C ARG A 68 1.53 -17.56 -6.49
N ASP A 69 1.36 -17.36 -7.78
CA ASP A 69 2.27 -16.52 -8.56
C ASP A 69 2.13 -15.04 -8.21
N HIS A 70 0.90 -14.59 -7.92
CA HIS A 70 0.64 -13.24 -7.40
C HIS A 70 1.20 -13.04 -5.97
N ALA A 71 1.09 -14.08 -5.13
CA ALA A 71 1.68 -14.04 -3.79
C ALA A 71 3.21 -13.97 -3.85
N VAL A 72 3.85 -14.83 -4.67
CA VAL A 72 5.32 -14.83 -4.87
C VAL A 72 5.79 -13.49 -5.45
N TYR A 73 5.13 -13.00 -6.51
CA TYR A 73 5.43 -11.69 -7.06
C TYR A 73 5.38 -10.59 -6.00
N THR A 74 4.36 -10.60 -5.13
CA THR A 74 4.22 -9.61 -4.06
C THR A 74 5.40 -9.68 -3.08
N GLN A 75 5.82 -10.88 -2.67
CA GLN A 75 6.97 -11.05 -1.78
C GLN A 75 8.28 -10.62 -2.44
N GLU A 76 8.53 -11.04 -3.67
CA GLU A 76 9.74 -10.65 -4.42
C GLU A 76 9.81 -9.14 -4.61
N ASN A 77 8.75 -8.54 -5.15
CA ASN A 77 8.72 -7.10 -5.44
C ASN A 77 8.91 -6.26 -4.18
N ASN A 78 8.20 -6.58 -3.10
CA ASN A 78 8.23 -5.77 -1.89
C ASN A 78 9.48 -6.09 -1.07
N VAL A 79 9.67 -7.34 -0.64
CA VAL A 79 10.73 -7.68 0.33
C VAL A 79 12.11 -7.61 -0.29
N ILE A 80 12.30 -8.19 -1.48
CA ILE A 80 13.62 -8.14 -2.13
C ILE A 80 13.94 -6.73 -2.63
N GLY A 81 12.93 -6.02 -3.16
CA GLY A 81 13.09 -4.61 -3.56
C GLY A 81 13.53 -3.72 -2.40
N THR A 82 12.90 -3.88 -1.23
CA THR A 82 13.27 -3.15 0.00
C THR A 82 14.68 -3.53 0.48
N LEU A 83 15.05 -4.82 0.47
CA LEU A 83 16.40 -5.25 0.83
C LEU A 83 17.47 -4.64 -0.10
N ASN A 84 17.24 -4.64 -1.41
CA ASN A 84 18.13 -4.02 -2.37
C ASN A 84 18.35 -2.53 -2.07
N LEU A 85 17.26 -1.81 -1.74
CA LEU A 85 17.35 -0.41 -1.35
C LEU A 85 18.16 -0.24 -0.07
N LEU A 86 17.92 -1.04 0.97
CA LEU A 86 18.65 -0.98 2.24
C LEU A 86 20.16 -1.22 2.08
N PHE A 87 20.55 -2.21 1.26
CA PHE A 87 21.96 -2.45 0.96
C PHE A 87 22.60 -1.30 0.16
N ALA A 88 21.90 -0.75 -0.83
CA ALA A 88 22.37 0.41 -1.58
C ALA A 88 22.52 1.65 -0.67
N MET A 89 21.61 1.86 0.28
CA MET A 89 21.71 2.93 1.28
C MET A 89 22.90 2.70 2.22
N ARG A 90 23.10 1.49 2.75
CA ARG A 90 24.22 1.16 3.62
C ARG A 90 25.56 1.56 3.00
N ASP A 91 25.73 1.27 1.71
CA ASP A 91 27.01 1.40 1.02
C ASP A 91 27.23 2.81 0.43
N HIS A 92 26.16 3.57 0.12
CA HIS A 92 26.27 4.79 -0.66
C HIS A 92 25.49 6.00 -0.14
N ALA A 93 24.58 5.81 0.81
CA ALA A 93 23.70 6.86 1.33
C ALA A 93 23.32 6.60 2.80
N LYS A 94 24.32 6.24 3.63
CA LYS A 94 24.10 5.83 5.03
C LYS A 94 23.36 6.90 5.85
N ASP A 95 23.64 8.18 5.57
CA ASP A 95 23.05 9.30 6.31
C ASP A 95 21.66 9.71 5.82
N SER A 96 21.17 9.08 4.75
CA SER A 96 19.84 9.37 4.20
C SER A 96 18.75 8.91 5.17
N HIS A 97 17.68 9.71 5.25
CA HIS A 97 16.47 9.34 5.97
C HIS A 97 15.53 8.53 5.07
N LEU A 98 15.26 7.28 5.43
CA LEU A 98 14.27 6.45 4.74
C LEU A 98 12.87 6.69 5.32
N VAL A 99 11.97 7.25 4.53
CA VAL A 99 10.53 7.31 4.83
C VAL A 99 9.84 6.18 4.06
N LYS A 100 9.54 5.09 4.76
CA LYS A 100 8.85 3.93 4.19
C LYS A 100 7.35 4.04 4.43
N LEU A 101 6.53 3.72 3.43
CA LEU A 101 5.10 3.55 3.64
C LEU A 101 4.77 2.11 4.04
N GLY A 102 4.50 1.92 5.33
CA GLY A 102 3.91 0.73 5.91
C GLY A 102 2.38 0.71 5.73
N THR A 103 1.70 -0.09 6.50
CA THR A 103 0.23 -0.17 6.50
C THR A 103 -0.32 -0.56 7.87
N MET A 104 -1.44 0.04 8.28
CA MET A 104 -2.19 -0.40 9.47
C MET A 104 -2.59 -1.88 9.39
N GLY A 105 -2.67 -2.45 8.18
CA GLY A 105 -2.98 -3.86 7.97
C GLY A 105 -1.91 -4.84 8.50
N GLU A 106 -0.71 -4.37 8.83
CA GLU A 106 0.32 -5.18 9.49
C GLU A 106 -0.12 -5.61 10.90
N TYR A 107 -0.83 -4.73 11.62
CA TYR A 107 -1.32 -5.02 12.96
C TYR A 107 -2.47 -6.03 12.98
N GLY A 108 -3.22 -6.15 11.87
CA GLY A 108 -4.41 -7.00 11.79
C GLY A 108 -5.55 -6.48 12.67
N THR A 109 -6.16 -7.37 13.45
CA THR A 109 -7.29 -7.05 14.33
C THR A 109 -7.01 -7.50 15.78
N PRO A 110 -6.02 -6.90 16.48
CA PRO A 110 -5.74 -7.22 17.88
C PRO A 110 -6.90 -6.76 18.78
N ASN A 111 -7.05 -7.43 19.91
CA ASN A 111 -7.98 -7.01 20.97
C ASN A 111 -7.28 -6.12 22.03
N LEU A 112 -6.39 -5.28 21.56
CA LEU A 112 -5.59 -4.34 22.34
C LEU A 112 -5.54 -3.01 21.58
N ASP A 113 -5.30 -1.90 22.30
CA ASP A 113 -4.96 -0.63 21.68
C ASP A 113 -3.67 -0.78 20.87
N ILE A 114 -3.62 -0.16 19.69
CA ILE A 114 -2.50 -0.27 18.75
C ILE A 114 -1.53 0.89 19.01
N PRO A 115 -0.35 0.63 19.59
CA PRO A 115 0.67 1.65 19.79
C PRO A 115 1.43 1.98 18.50
N GLU A 116 2.28 2.99 18.52
CA GLU A 116 3.15 3.34 17.40
C GLU A 116 4.38 2.44 17.33
N GLY A 117 4.17 1.22 16.85
CA GLY A 117 5.20 0.23 16.52
C GLY A 117 5.71 -0.60 17.69
N PHE A 118 5.84 -0.03 18.91
CA PHE A 118 6.43 -0.69 20.07
C PHE A 118 5.57 -0.47 21.32
N PHE A 119 5.72 -1.35 22.32
CA PHE A 119 5.00 -1.24 23.58
C PHE A 119 5.75 -1.90 24.74
N GLU A 120 5.44 -1.51 25.95
CA GLU A 120 5.96 -2.16 27.13
C GLU A 120 5.28 -3.52 27.35
N VAL A 121 6.08 -4.53 27.61
CA VAL A 121 5.62 -5.89 27.95
C VAL A 121 6.10 -6.25 29.34
N ASP A 122 5.18 -6.70 30.20
CA ASP A 122 5.50 -7.40 31.45
C ASP A 122 5.08 -8.88 31.29
N TYR A 123 6.07 -9.76 31.24
CA TYR A 123 5.81 -11.19 31.18
C TYR A 123 6.57 -11.93 32.27
N ARG A 124 5.84 -12.54 33.21
CA ARG A 124 6.40 -13.27 34.35
C ARG A 124 7.35 -12.43 35.21
N GLY A 125 7.00 -11.16 35.43
CA GLY A 125 7.78 -10.21 36.24
C GLY A 125 9.04 -9.66 35.55
N ARG A 126 9.20 -9.90 34.23
CA ARG A 126 10.25 -9.29 33.43
C ARG A 126 9.64 -8.27 32.47
N LYS A 127 10.21 -7.08 32.45
CA LYS A 127 9.76 -5.98 31.58
C LYS A 127 10.71 -5.80 30.41
N ASP A 128 10.13 -5.48 29.25
CA ASP A 128 10.88 -5.16 28.04
C ASP A 128 10.06 -4.21 27.17
N TYR A 129 10.71 -3.55 26.20
CA TYR A 129 10.08 -2.70 25.18
C TYR A 129 10.26 -3.36 23.82
N LEU A 130 9.19 -3.96 23.31
CA LEU A 130 9.21 -4.86 22.17
C LEU A 130 8.32 -4.34 21.02
N PRO A 131 8.59 -4.78 19.78
CA PRO A 131 7.67 -4.54 18.68
C PRO A 131 6.27 -5.09 19.00
N PHE A 132 5.25 -4.28 18.74
CA PHE A 132 3.86 -4.71 18.91
C PHE A 132 3.56 -5.89 17.95
N PRO A 133 2.86 -6.93 18.41
CA PRO A 133 2.58 -8.12 17.62
C PRO A 133 1.90 -7.82 16.29
N ARG A 134 2.32 -8.50 15.23
CA ARG A 134 1.75 -8.38 13.89
C ARG A 134 0.83 -9.58 13.62
N GLN A 135 -0.38 -9.30 13.10
CA GLN A 135 -1.40 -10.29 12.76
C GLN A 135 -1.93 -10.03 11.34
N ALA A 136 -1.02 -9.91 10.42
CA ALA A 136 -1.32 -9.55 9.04
C ALA A 136 -2.31 -10.51 8.36
N GLY A 137 -3.29 -9.96 7.63
CA GLY A 137 -4.42 -10.70 7.07
C GLY A 137 -4.28 -11.09 5.59
N SER A 138 -3.12 -10.89 4.94
CA SER A 138 -2.86 -11.30 3.55
C SER A 138 -1.36 -11.39 3.29
N PHE A 139 -0.95 -12.01 2.15
CA PHE A 139 0.46 -12.06 1.77
C PHE A 139 1.06 -10.67 1.51
N TYR A 140 0.26 -9.71 1.02
CA TYR A 140 0.69 -8.31 0.93
C TYR A 140 1.00 -7.73 2.32
N HIS A 141 0.10 -7.87 3.28
CA HIS A 141 0.35 -7.34 4.62
C HIS A 141 1.55 -8.03 5.29
N TRP A 142 1.75 -9.34 5.04
CA TRP A 142 2.95 -10.04 5.50
C TRP A 142 4.23 -9.54 4.83
N SER A 143 4.22 -9.21 3.54
CA SER A 143 5.40 -8.58 2.92
C SER A 143 5.76 -7.26 3.60
N LYS A 144 4.76 -6.47 3.98
CA LYS A 144 4.98 -5.20 4.72
C LYS A 144 5.55 -5.43 6.13
N VAL A 145 5.10 -6.48 6.84
CA VAL A 145 5.69 -6.89 8.13
C VAL A 145 7.17 -7.26 7.97
N HIS A 146 7.51 -8.02 6.92
CA HIS A 146 8.90 -8.39 6.62
C HIS A 146 9.75 -7.14 6.32
N ASP A 147 9.22 -6.19 5.56
CA ASP A 147 9.89 -4.92 5.26
C ASP A 147 10.13 -4.10 6.53
N SER A 148 9.13 -3.93 7.38
CA SER A 148 9.25 -3.22 8.66
C SER A 148 10.33 -3.87 9.55
N GLY A 149 10.38 -5.21 9.58
CA GLY A 149 11.40 -5.97 10.28
C GLY A 149 12.81 -5.74 9.71
N ASN A 150 12.96 -5.82 8.38
CA ASN A 150 14.24 -5.60 7.69
C ASN A 150 14.74 -4.16 7.89
N VAL A 151 13.87 -3.15 7.78
CA VAL A 151 14.21 -1.74 7.98
C VAL A 151 14.63 -1.50 9.43
N SER A 152 13.86 -2.00 10.39
CA SER A 152 14.19 -1.89 11.82
C SER A 152 15.54 -2.53 12.16
N PHE A 153 15.81 -3.72 11.61
CA PHE A 153 17.09 -4.41 11.77
C PHE A 153 18.25 -3.64 11.12
N ALA A 154 18.07 -3.13 9.92
CA ALA A 154 19.08 -2.33 9.22
C ALA A 154 19.41 -1.03 9.99
N CYS A 155 18.41 -0.36 10.56
CA CYS A 155 18.67 0.78 11.46
C CYS A 155 19.54 0.37 12.63
N LYS A 156 19.20 -0.72 13.31
CA LYS A 156 19.93 -1.21 14.49
C LYS A 156 21.38 -1.58 14.20
N ILE A 157 21.64 -2.32 13.09
CA ILE A 157 22.97 -2.89 12.84
C ILE A 157 23.90 -2.02 11.97
N TRP A 158 23.31 -1.22 11.05
CA TRP A 158 24.08 -0.37 10.13
C TRP A 158 24.03 1.10 10.48
N GLY A 159 23.24 1.50 11.48
CA GLY A 159 23.05 2.89 11.85
C GLY A 159 22.21 3.68 10.85
N LEU A 160 21.42 3.02 9.98
CA LEU A 160 20.49 3.72 9.12
C LEU A 160 19.43 4.41 9.99
N ARG A 161 18.71 5.38 9.41
CA ARG A 161 17.58 6.04 10.06
C ARG A 161 16.32 5.92 9.22
N SER A 162 15.20 5.57 9.85
CA SER A 162 13.93 5.41 9.12
C SER A 162 12.73 5.86 9.92
N THR A 163 11.75 6.41 9.20
CA THR A 163 10.36 6.57 9.67
C THR A 163 9.47 5.65 8.86
N ASP A 164 8.82 4.70 9.52
CA ASP A 164 7.84 3.80 8.93
C ASP A 164 6.44 4.34 9.21
N ILE A 165 5.73 4.72 8.16
CA ILE A 165 4.38 5.29 8.26
C ILE A 165 3.37 4.16 8.08
N MET A 166 2.77 3.69 9.18
CA MET A 166 1.68 2.71 9.17
C MET A 166 0.41 3.36 8.65
N GLN A 167 0.26 3.32 7.33
CA GLN A 167 -0.76 4.05 6.61
C GLN A 167 -2.14 3.40 6.73
N GLY A 168 -3.15 4.21 7.12
CA GLY A 168 -4.56 3.88 6.94
C GLY A 168 -4.96 3.93 5.47
N VAL A 169 -6.26 3.79 5.19
CA VAL A 169 -6.78 3.91 3.83
C VAL A 169 -6.74 5.36 3.38
N VAL A 170 -5.91 5.66 2.39
CA VAL A 170 -5.83 6.99 1.78
C VAL A 170 -6.92 7.15 0.74
N TYR A 171 -7.62 8.27 0.77
CA TYR A 171 -8.68 8.63 -0.17
C TYR A 171 -8.55 10.08 -0.65
N GLY A 172 -9.07 10.36 -1.83
CA GLY A 172 -9.02 11.67 -2.45
C GLY A 172 -8.64 11.59 -3.92
N THR A 173 -9.04 12.60 -4.68
CA THR A 173 -8.78 12.69 -6.12
C THR A 173 -7.73 13.70 -6.48
N ARG A 174 -7.51 14.70 -5.62
CA ARG A 174 -6.60 15.82 -5.89
C ARG A 174 -6.05 16.47 -4.63
N THR A 175 -4.94 17.20 -4.84
CA THR A 175 -4.39 18.19 -3.92
C THR A 175 -4.34 19.56 -4.62
N PRO A 176 -4.04 20.66 -3.92
CA PRO A 176 -3.93 22.00 -4.53
C PRO A 176 -2.93 22.08 -5.71
N GLU A 177 -1.91 21.20 -5.71
CA GLU A 177 -0.89 21.13 -6.74
C GLU A 177 -1.40 20.50 -8.05
N PHE A 178 -2.58 19.88 -8.05
CA PHE A 178 -3.20 19.32 -9.26
C PHE A 178 -3.89 20.43 -10.08
N VAL A 179 -3.08 21.39 -10.51
CA VAL A 179 -3.53 22.55 -11.30
C VAL A 179 -3.90 22.21 -12.75
N ASN A 180 -3.63 20.98 -13.19
CA ASN A 180 -3.91 20.53 -14.55
C ASN A 180 -4.32 19.04 -14.55
N ASP A 181 -5.32 18.69 -15.34
CA ASP A 181 -5.83 17.29 -15.45
C ASP A 181 -4.76 16.27 -15.91
N ARG A 182 -3.70 16.72 -16.58
CA ARG A 182 -2.56 15.86 -16.95
C ARG A 182 -1.74 15.41 -15.74
N LEU A 183 -1.90 16.06 -14.58
CA LEU A 183 -1.29 15.65 -13.31
C LEU A 183 -2.16 14.69 -12.49
N LEU A 184 -3.38 14.37 -12.93
CA LEU A 184 -4.25 13.42 -12.25
C LEU A 184 -3.52 12.09 -12.00
N THR A 185 -3.70 11.57 -10.79
CA THR A 185 -3.18 10.27 -10.38
C THR A 185 -4.19 9.16 -10.67
N ARG A 186 -3.77 7.92 -10.49
CA ARG A 186 -4.67 6.77 -10.59
C ARG A 186 -5.76 6.85 -9.54
N PHE A 187 -6.96 6.47 -9.94
CA PHE A 187 -8.08 6.22 -9.06
C PHE A 187 -8.63 4.83 -9.36
N ASP A 188 -8.02 3.83 -8.73
CA ASP A 188 -8.41 2.44 -8.93
C ASP A 188 -9.69 2.13 -8.14
N PHE A 189 -10.61 1.41 -8.77
CA PHE A 189 -11.90 1.06 -8.20
C PHE A 189 -12.29 -0.41 -8.44
N ASP A 190 -11.36 -1.20 -9.01
CA ASP A 190 -11.56 -2.62 -9.26
C ASP A 190 -11.43 -3.48 -8.00
N GLU A 191 -11.72 -4.76 -8.14
CA GLU A 191 -11.68 -5.76 -7.07
C GLU A 191 -10.28 -5.94 -6.44
N ALA A 192 -9.22 -5.74 -7.23
CA ALA A 192 -7.85 -5.99 -6.81
C ALA A 192 -7.19 -4.74 -6.20
N PHE A 193 -7.24 -3.60 -6.87
CA PHE A 193 -6.53 -2.38 -6.48
C PHE A 193 -7.44 -1.29 -5.90
N GLY A 194 -8.75 -1.39 -6.10
CA GLY A 194 -9.71 -0.44 -5.56
C GLY A 194 -9.90 -0.60 -4.06
N THR A 195 -9.77 0.50 -3.31
CA THR A 195 -10.19 0.53 -1.90
C THR A 195 -11.72 0.53 -1.80
N ALA A 196 -12.27 0.19 -0.63
CA ALA A 196 -13.73 0.19 -0.43
C ALA A 196 -14.35 1.56 -0.75
N ILE A 197 -13.74 2.65 -0.26
CA ILE A 197 -14.21 4.02 -0.50
C ILE A 197 -14.18 4.38 -1.99
N ASN A 198 -13.09 4.06 -2.70
CA ASN A 198 -12.97 4.31 -4.14
C ASN A 198 -14.02 3.54 -4.94
N ARG A 199 -14.25 2.27 -4.57
CA ARG A 199 -15.27 1.43 -5.18
C ARG A 199 -16.67 2.00 -4.96
N TYR A 200 -17.01 2.42 -3.73
CA TYR A 200 -18.31 3.00 -3.44
C TYR A 200 -18.55 4.31 -4.19
N CYS A 201 -17.56 5.19 -4.28
CA CYS A 201 -17.67 6.41 -5.09
C CYS A 201 -17.87 6.08 -6.57
N ALA A 202 -17.14 5.11 -7.12
CA ALA A 202 -17.32 4.69 -8.51
C ALA A 202 -18.72 4.06 -8.74
N GLN A 203 -19.18 3.23 -7.81
CA GLN A 203 -20.52 2.63 -7.84
C GLN A 203 -21.61 3.71 -7.81
N ALA A 204 -21.54 4.68 -6.90
CA ALA A 204 -22.49 5.79 -6.82
C ALA A 204 -22.57 6.58 -8.13
N VAL A 205 -21.41 6.92 -8.71
CA VAL A 205 -21.32 7.71 -9.96
C VAL A 205 -22.01 7.02 -11.15
N ILE A 206 -21.95 5.69 -11.24
CA ILE A 206 -22.57 4.95 -12.35
C ILE A 206 -23.97 4.42 -12.04
N GLY A 207 -24.51 4.66 -10.82
CA GLY A 207 -25.81 4.16 -10.37
C GLY A 207 -25.81 2.65 -10.04
N PHE A 208 -24.64 2.10 -9.71
CA PHE A 208 -24.50 0.74 -9.21
C PHE A 208 -24.69 0.71 -7.69
N PRO A 209 -25.29 -0.33 -7.09
CA PRO A 209 -25.42 -0.40 -5.63
C PRO A 209 -24.05 -0.37 -4.94
N LEU A 210 -23.97 0.32 -3.80
CA LEU A 210 -22.80 0.28 -2.91
C LEU A 210 -22.77 -1.09 -2.23
N THR A 211 -21.64 -1.81 -2.34
CA THR A 211 -21.54 -3.21 -1.93
C THR A 211 -20.59 -3.41 -0.74
N PRO A 212 -21.01 -3.07 0.50
CA PRO A 212 -20.24 -3.40 1.70
C PRO A 212 -20.16 -4.91 1.91
N TYR A 213 -19.04 -5.38 2.51
CA TYR A 213 -18.77 -6.79 2.76
C TYR A 213 -19.38 -7.27 4.07
N GLY A 214 -20.10 -8.38 4.07
CA GLY A 214 -20.67 -9.04 5.23
C GLY A 214 -21.59 -8.12 6.03
N LYS A 215 -21.46 -8.11 7.36
CA LYS A 215 -22.22 -7.20 8.24
C LYS A 215 -21.75 -5.75 8.15
N GLY A 216 -20.53 -5.54 7.62
CA GLY A 216 -19.97 -4.22 7.46
C GLY A 216 -19.45 -3.56 8.74
N THR A 217 -19.29 -4.32 9.84
CA THR A 217 -18.83 -3.81 11.14
C THR A 217 -17.30 -3.74 11.27
N GLN A 218 -16.56 -4.22 10.26
CA GLN A 218 -15.09 -4.15 10.22
C GLN A 218 -14.61 -2.71 10.19
N LYS A 219 -13.80 -2.31 11.18
CA LYS A 219 -13.26 -0.96 11.31
C LYS A 219 -11.94 -0.79 10.56
N ARG A 220 -11.75 0.39 9.98
CA ARG A 220 -10.49 0.81 9.34
C ARG A 220 -10.22 2.28 9.63
N GLY A 221 -8.94 2.63 9.63
CA GLY A 221 -8.51 4.02 9.68
C GLY A 221 -8.47 4.62 8.27
N PHE A 222 -8.90 5.84 8.14
CA PHE A 222 -8.96 6.60 6.88
C PHE A 222 -8.23 7.93 7.03
N ILE A 223 -7.66 8.43 5.94
CA ILE A 223 -6.98 9.73 5.86
C ILE A 223 -7.11 10.32 4.47
N ALA A 224 -7.38 11.62 4.39
CA ALA A 224 -7.41 12.32 3.10
C ALA A 224 -6.01 12.36 2.47
N LEU A 225 -5.93 12.31 1.14
CA LEU A 225 -4.67 12.35 0.37
C LEU A 225 -3.80 13.55 0.76
N ILE A 226 -4.38 14.73 0.88
CA ILE A 226 -3.66 15.95 1.28
C ILE A 226 -3.02 15.81 2.67
N ASP A 227 -3.72 15.19 3.61
CA ASP A 227 -3.25 14.98 4.97
C ASP A 227 -2.22 13.85 5.05
N SER A 228 -2.34 12.82 4.19
CA SER A 228 -1.31 11.80 4.03
C SER A 228 0.01 12.39 3.51
N ILE A 229 -0.04 13.33 2.56
CA ILE A 229 1.14 14.07 2.09
C ILE A 229 1.72 14.96 3.20
N GLN A 230 0.87 15.61 4.00
CA GLN A 230 1.32 16.37 5.18
C GLN A 230 2.13 15.48 6.13
N CYS A 231 1.67 14.26 6.43
CA CYS A 231 2.40 13.32 7.28
C CYS A 231 3.78 12.96 6.71
N MET A 232 3.87 12.70 5.40
CA MET A 232 5.16 12.42 4.74
C MET A 232 6.10 13.62 4.83
N ARG A 233 5.59 14.85 4.63
CA ARG A 233 6.36 16.07 4.78
C ARG A 233 6.89 16.23 6.20
N ILE A 234 6.03 16.05 7.21
CA ILE A 234 6.42 16.11 8.63
C ILE A 234 7.52 15.07 8.92
N ALA A 235 7.41 13.84 8.38
CA ALA A 235 8.43 12.82 8.55
C ALA A 235 9.77 13.27 7.95
N LEU A 236 9.77 13.83 6.73
CA LEU A 236 10.97 14.32 6.04
C LEU A 236 11.64 15.49 6.78
N GLU A 237 10.86 16.45 7.26
CA GLU A 237 11.32 17.62 8.00
C GLU A 237 11.88 17.28 9.40
N ASN A 238 11.54 16.10 9.93
CA ASN A 238 11.93 15.65 11.26
C ASN A 238 12.58 14.24 11.19
N PRO A 239 13.81 14.11 10.64
CA PRO A 239 14.48 12.82 10.55
C PRO A 239 14.79 12.27 11.96
N PRO A 240 14.64 10.95 12.19
CA PRO A 240 15.05 10.32 13.46
C PRO A 240 16.57 10.33 13.61
N ARG A 241 17.05 9.98 14.81
CA ARG A 241 18.49 9.87 15.07
C ARG A 241 19.11 8.70 14.29
N GLU A 242 20.42 8.73 14.11
CA GLU A 242 21.16 7.58 13.56
C GLU A 242 20.85 6.31 14.37
N GLY A 243 20.64 5.21 13.65
CA GLY A 243 20.27 3.92 14.23
C GLY A 243 18.80 3.81 14.69
N GLN A 244 18.03 4.86 14.58
CA GLN A 244 16.65 4.87 15.06
C GLN A 244 15.66 4.48 13.95
N TYR A 245 14.82 3.48 14.27
CA TYR A 245 13.60 3.14 13.55
C TYR A 245 12.41 3.72 14.30
N ARG A 246 11.70 4.65 13.67
CA ARG A 246 10.52 5.34 14.24
C ARG A 246 9.27 4.93 13.48
N VAL A 247 8.15 4.81 14.18
CA VAL A 247 6.85 4.46 13.59
C VAL A 247 5.85 5.58 13.81
N PHE A 248 5.07 5.89 12.77
CA PHE A 248 3.89 6.74 12.83
C PHE A 248 2.65 5.95 12.41
N ASN A 249 1.61 5.96 13.21
CA ASN A 249 0.30 5.47 12.79
C ASN A 249 -0.45 6.59 12.08
N GLN A 250 -0.65 6.43 10.76
CA GLN A 250 -1.22 7.47 9.91
C GLN A 250 -2.69 7.19 9.60
N LEU A 251 -3.56 7.83 10.32
CA LEU A 251 -5.00 7.90 10.04
C LEU A 251 -5.57 9.15 10.71
N ASP A 252 -6.73 9.58 10.24
CA ASP A 252 -7.47 10.66 10.88
C ASP A 252 -8.78 10.14 11.50
N GLU A 253 -9.63 9.53 10.72
CA GLU A 253 -10.94 9.05 11.13
C GLU A 253 -11.03 7.52 11.06
N VAL A 254 -11.90 6.94 11.89
CA VAL A 254 -12.18 5.50 11.91
C VAL A 254 -13.63 5.27 11.50
N TYR A 255 -13.84 4.48 10.48
CA TYR A 255 -15.16 4.05 10.02
C TYR A 255 -15.25 2.53 9.96
N ASP A 256 -16.41 1.99 10.25
CA ASP A 256 -16.76 0.66 9.79
C ASP A 256 -17.18 0.70 8.31
N VAL A 257 -17.18 -0.46 7.68
CA VAL A 257 -17.42 -0.59 6.22
C VAL A 257 -18.83 -0.14 5.83
N TYR A 258 -19.84 -0.40 6.70
CA TYR A 258 -21.21 0.02 6.45
C TYR A 258 -21.40 1.52 6.66
N GLY A 259 -20.84 2.09 7.74
CA GLY A 259 -20.83 3.53 8.00
C GLY A 259 -20.14 4.31 6.87
N LEU A 260 -19.06 3.75 6.30
CA LEU A 260 -18.42 4.33 5.12
C LEU A 260 -19.37 4.34 3.90
N ALA A 261 -20.12 3.25 3.66
CA ALA A 261 -21.11 3.21 2.58
C ALA A 261 -22.22 4.22 2.79
N MET A 262 -22.68 4.42 4.04
CA MET A 262 -23.64 5.46 4.40
C MET A 262 -23.11 6.86 4.12
N ALA A 263 -21.86 7.16 4.51
CA ALA A 263 -21.23 8.45 4.25
C ALA A 263 -21.13 8.75 2.74
N VAL A 264 -20.77 7.75 1.92
CA VAL A 264 -20.74 7.89 0.45
C VAL A 264 -22.15 8.10 -0.11
N LYS A 265 -23.16 7.39 0.40
CA LYS A 265 -24.56 7.57 -0.01
C LYS A 265 -25.05 8.99 0.27
N GLU A 266 -24.79 9.52 1.45
CA GLU A 266 -25.15 10.89 1.83
C GLU A 266 -24.46 11.93 0.94
N ALA A 267 -23.16 11.75 0.68
CA ALA A 267 -22.42 12.60 -0.25
C ALA A 267 -22.98 12.50 -1.69
N ALA A 268 -23.33 11.30 -2.15
CA ALA A 268 -23.96 11.09 -3.46
C ALA A 268 -25.26 11.89 -3.61
N ILE A 269 -26.13 11.89 -2.58
CA ILE A 269 -27.36 12.68 -2.56
C ILE A 269 -27.06 14.18 -2.68
N ARG A 270 -26.04 14.70 -1.97
CA ARG A 270 -25.65 16.12 -2.05
C ARG A 270 -25.20 16.55 -3.45
N VAL A 271 -24.61 15.64 -4.24
CA VAL A 271 -24.22 15.92 -5.62
C VAL A 271 -25.26 15.48 -6.66
N GLY A 272 -26.49 15.18 -6.23
CA GLY A 272 -27.62 14.85 -7.11
C GLY A 272 -27.63 13.42 -7.66
N LEU A 273 -26.96 12.49 -6.99
CA LEU A 273 -26.95 11.06 -7.34
C LEU A 273 -27.86 10.29 -6.38
N ASP A 274 -28.52 9.22 -6.89
CA ASP A 274 -29.20 8.23 -6.06
C ASP A 274 -28.29 7.02 -5.87
N ALA A 275 -28.02 6.64 -4.62
CA ALA A 275 -27.19 5.51 -4.27
C ALA A 275 -27.93 4.56 -3.31
N LYS A 276 -28.00 3.29 -3.70
CA LYS A 276 -28.54 2.21 -2.86
C LYS A 276 -27.39 1.45 -2.22
N ILE A 277 -27.64 0.86 -1.04
CA ILE A 277 -26.66 -0.01 -0.36
C ILE A 277 -27.20 -1.44 -0.41
N GLU A 278 -26.42 -2.35 -0.99
CA GLU A 278 -26.75 -3.77 -1.11
C GLU A 278 -25.51 -4.57 -0.64
N PRO A 279 -25.49 -5.03 0.63
CA PRO A 279 -24.37 -5.83 1.14
C PRO A 279 -24.16 -7.10 0.33
N ILE A 280 -22.89 -7.52 0.22
CA ILE A 280 -22.50 -8.79 -0.42
C ILE A 280 -21.69 -9.64 0.56
N ASP A 281 -21.54 -10.93 0.28
CA ASP A 281 -20.74 -11.83 1.10
C ASP A 281 -19.31 -11.32 1.26
N ASN A 282 -18.75 -11.47 2.46
CA ASN A 282 -17.37 -11.05 2.71
C ASN A 282 -16.38 -12.05 2.06
N PRO A 283 -15.63 -11.65 1.02
CA PRO A 283 -14.67 -12.52 0.38
C PRO A 283 -13.41 -12.77 1.24
N ARG A 284 -13.23 -12.01 2.33
CA ARG A 284 -12.07 -12.07 3.21
C ARG A 284 -12.34 -12.99 4.40
N VAL A 285 -11.26 -13.51 4.98
CA VAL A 285 -11.30 -14.23 6.27
C VAL A 285 -10.78 -13.25 7.33
N GLU A 286 -11.68 -12.51 7.95
CA GLU A 286 -11.37 -11.51 8.97
C GLU A 286 -12.45 -11.47 10.05
N LYS A 287 -12.12 -10.93 11.23
CA LYS A 287 -13.13 -10.64 12.26
C LYS A 287 -13.96 -9.46 11.78
N GLU A 288 -15.27 -9.64 11.73
CA GLU A 288 -16.19 -8.55 11.35
C GLU A 288 -16.39 -7.55 12.48
N ASP A 289 -16.41 -8.00 13.72
CA ASP A 289 -16.46 -7.13 14.90
C ASP A 289 -15.15 -7.21 15.68
N HIS A 290 -14.45 -6.09 15.82
CA HIS A 290 -13.17 -6.03 16.49
C HIS A 290 -12.89 -4.67 17.12
N HIS A 291 -12.06 -4.68 18.16
CA HIS A 291 -11.50 -3.47 18.76
C HIS A 291 -10.58 -2.75 17.77
N TYR A 292 -10.66 -1.41 17.73
CA TYR A 292 -9.81 -0.61 16.85
C TYR A 292 -9.57 0.77 17.47
N GLN A 293 -8.65 0.83 18.40
CA GLN A 293 -8.15 2.06 19.02
C GLN A 293 -6.67 2.20 18.68
N VAL A 294 -6.28 3.35 18.14
CA VAL A 294 -4.95 3.56 17.54
C VAL A 294 -4.30 4.80 18.16
N ASP A 295 -3.10 4.62 18.72
CA ASP A 295 -2.25 5.72 19.14
C ASP A 295 -1.62 6.43 17.95
N ARG A 296 -1.59 7.79 17.98
CA ARG A 296 -1.06 8.68 16.94
C ARG A 296 -0.26 9.83 17.55
N SER A 297 0.19 9.67 18.77
CA SER A 297 0.82 10.75 19.56
C SER A 297 2.09 11.28 18.89
N ASN A 298 2.97 10.41 18.42
CA ASN A 298 4.23 10.82 17.77
C ASN A 298 4.03 11.78 16.59
N LEU A 299 3.03 11.51 15.76
CA LEU A 299 2.75 12.35 14.59
C LEU A 299 2.10 13.67 14.99
N GLN A 300 1.21 13.63 16.01
CA GLN A 300 0.53 14.81 16.54
C GLN A 300 1.51 15.75 17.26
N GLU A 301 2.46 15.21 18.03
CA GLU A 301 3.51 15.97 18.70
C GLU A 301 4.41 16.75 17.73
N LEU A 302 4.60 16.22 16.52
CA LEU A 302 5.31 16.91 15.43
C LEU A 302 4.44 17.91 14.66
N GLY A 303 3.20 18.14 15.11
CA GLY A 303 2.34 19.19 14.58
C GLY A 303 1.37 18.76 13.49
N PHE A 304 1.16 17.46 13.27
CA PHE A 304 0.12 16.98 12.36
C PHE A 304 -1.26 17.46 12.80
N LYS A 305 -1.98 18.04 11.86
CA LYS A 305 -3.38 18.47 12.03
C LYS A 305 -4.17 18.13 10.78
N PRO A 306 -5.22 17.31 10.88
CA PRO A 306 -6.10 17.04 9.74
C PRO A 306 -6.68 18.33 9.18
N THR A 307 -6.69 18.46 7.88
CA THR A 307 -7.19 19.65 7.17
C THR A 307 -8.54 19.40 6.50
N ARG A 308 -8.94 18.13 6.37
CA ARG A 308 -10.11 17.77 5.58
C ARG A 308 -10.87 16.57 6.16
N SER A 309 -12.15 16.78 6.48
CA SER A 309 -13.04 15.69 6.91
C SER A 309 -13.41 14.77 5.74
N LEU A 310 -13.81 13.52 6.06
CA LEU A 310 -14.29 12.56 5.07
C LEU A 310 -15.45 13.12 4.23
N GLN A 311 -16.41 13.78 4.85
CA GLN A 311 -17.56 14.34 4.14
C GLN A 311 -17.16 15.39 3.11
N ALA A 312 -16.27 16.32 3.48
CA ALA A 312 -15.80 17.35 2.57
C ALA A 312 -15.03 16.77 1.38
N GLU A 313 -14.20 15.74 1.63
CA GLU A 313 -13.44 15.08 0.56
C GLU A 313 -14.33 14.22 -0.34
N LEU A 314 -15.36 13.55 0.21
CA LEU A 314 -16.32 12.77 -0.59
C LEU A 314 -17.07 13.65 -1.60
N ASP A 315 -17.45 14.85 -1.23
CA ASP A 315 -18.12 15.80 -2.13
C ASP A 315 -17.22 16.17 -3.31
N ILE A 316 -15.93 16.39 -3.05
CA ILE A 316 -14.90 16.65 -4.07
C ILE A 316 -14.71 15.41 -4.96
N MET A 317 -14.51 14.23 -4.36
CA MET A 317 -14.27 12.99 -5.08
C MET A 317 -15.43 12.67 -6.03
N LEU A 318 -16.67 12.74 -5.55
CA LEU A 318 -17.84 12.44 -6.38
C LEU A 318 -17.99 13.45 -7.52
N SER A 319 -17.80 14.76 -7.23
CA SER A 319 -17.84 15.80 -8.26
C SER A 319 -16.78 15.59 -9.34
N ASP A 320 -15.56 15.20 -8.95
CA ASP A 320 -14.50 14.89 -9.89
C ASP A 320 -14.80 13.65 -10.73
N LEU A 321 -15.28 12.58 -10.10
CA LEU A 321 -15.55 11.31 -10.75
C LEU A 321 -16.73 11.38 -11.72
N LEU A 322 -17.70 12.28 -11.52
CA LEU A 322 -18.80 12.52 -12.47
C LEU A 322 -18.27 12.85 -13.88
N ARG A 323 -17.15 13.55 -13.97
CA ARG A 323 -16.49 13.87 -15.26
C ARG A 323 -16.02 12.61 -16.00
N PHE A 324 -15.77 11.54 -15.26
CA PHE A 324 -15.27 10.26 -15.78
C PHE A 324 -16.33 9.14 -15.79
N ARG A 325 -17.61 9.46 -15.59
CA ARG A 325 -18.71 8.49 -15.50
C ARG A 325 -18.71 7.46 -16.62
N ARG A 326 -18.51 7.91 -17.88
CA ARG A 326 -18.48 6.99 -19.05
C ARG A 326 -17.32 6.00 -18.96
N ARG A 327 -16.16 6.45 -18.51
CA ARG A 327 -14.96 5.62 -18.35
C ARG A 327 -15.15 4.60 -17.21
N ILE A 328 -15.72 5.00 -16.09
CA ILE A 328 -16.07 4.09 -14.99
C ILE A 328 -17.06 3.04 -15.47
N TYR A 329 -18.14 3.46 -16.16
CA TYR A 329 -19.16 2.57 -16.68
C TYR A 329 -18.61 1.54 -17.67
N SER A 330 -17.67 1.91 -18.54
CA SER A 330 -17.04 0.99 -19.49
C SER A 330 -16.19 -0.11 -18.84
N LYS A 331 -15.87 0.01 -17.56
CA LYS A 331 -15.06 -0.94 -16.78
C LYS A 331 -15.80 -1.53 -15.59
N ARG A 332 -17.13 -1.44 -15.59
CA ARG A 332 -17.99 -1.85 -14.46
C ARG A 332 -17.90 -3.33 -14.11
N GLU A 333 -17.51 -4.20 -15.04
CA GLU A 333 -17.31 -5.63 -14.81
C GLU A 333 -16.22 -5.93 -13.78
N HIS A 334 -15.29 -5.01 -13.55
CA HIS A 334 -14.22 -5.16 -12.57
C HIS A 334 -14.58 -4.68 -11.15
N ILE A 335 -15.76 -4.09 -10.97
CA ILE A 335 -16.19 -3.50 -9.69
C ILE A 335 -16.56 -4.58 -8.65
N THR A 336 -17.13 -5.70 -9.10
CA THR A 336 -17.60 -6.76 -8.22
C THR A 336 -16.43 -7.69 -7.84
N PRO A 337 -16.18 -7.92 -6.53
CA PRO A 337 -15.11 -8.80 -6.10
C PRO A 337 -15.37 -10.26 -6.48
N THR A 338 -14.37 -10.90 -7.06
CA THR A 338 -14.34 -12.34 -7.37
C THR A 338 -13.18 -13.07 -6.68
N ILE A 339 -12.30 -12.32 -5.96
CA ILE A 339 -11.13 -12.86 -5.28
C ILE A 339 -11.51 -13.26 -3.85
N SER A 340 -11.51 -14.55 -3.56
CA SER A 340 -11.77 -15.13 -2.24
C SER A 340 -10.47 -15.44 -1.50
N TRP A 341 -10.38 -15.10 -0.20
CA TRP A 341 -9.22 -15.44 0.65
C TRP A 341 -9.02 -16.96 0.81
N ARG A 342 -10.09 -17.76 0.66
CA ARG A 342 -10.03 -19.22 0.79
C ARG A 342 -9.66 -19.94 -0.50
N HIS A 343 -10.06 -19.38 -1.64
CA HIS A 343 -10.05 -20.11 -2.92
C HIS A 343 -9.32 -19.36 -4.04
N GLY A 344 -8.81 -18.16 -3.76
CA GLY A 344 -8.26 -17.29 -4.81
C GLY A 344 -9.34 -16.74 -5.74
N ARG A 345 -8.98 -16.45 -6.99
CA ARG A 345 -9.96 -15.96 -7.98
C ARG A 345 -10.82 -17.11 -8.49
N VAL A 346 -12.13 -16.94 -8.41
CA VAL A 346 -13.11 -17.87 -8.99
C VAL A 346 -13.42 -17.43 -10.42
N GLY A 347 -13.09 -18.25 -11.43
CA GLY A 347 -13.27 -17.97 -12.85
C GLY A 347 -11.97 -18.11 -13.66
N GLU A 348 -12.03 -17.96 -14.99
CA GLU A 348 -10.85 -18.10 -15.87
C GLU A 348 -9.72 -17.15 -15.43
N THR A 349 -8.58 -17.73 -15.13
CA THR A 349 -7.37 -17.02 -14.71
C THR A 349 -6.73 -16.35 -15.93
N PRO A 350 -6.56 -15.03 -16.00
CA PRO A 350 -5.65 -14.43 -16.96
C PRO A 350 -4.23 -14.95 -16.64
N ARG A 351 -3.62 -15.71 -17.54
CA ARG A 351 -2.23 -16.13 -17.39
C ARG A 351 -1.33 -14.89 -17.41
N TYR A 352 -0.74 -14.57 -16.29
CA TYR A 352 0.41 -13.67 -16.28
C TYR A 352 1.52 -14.34 -17.11
N PRO A 353 2.22 -13.63 -17.99
CA PRO A 353 3.39 -14.20 -18.66
C PRO A 353 4.39 -14.57 -17.57
N SER A 354 4.56 -15.88 -17.35
CA SER A 354 5.64 -16.38 -16.51
C SER A 354 6.94 -15.88 -17.14
N LYS A 355 7.72 -15.10 -16.39
CA LYS A 355 9.14 -14.92 -16.69
C LYS A 355 9.83 -16.25 -16.39
N THR A 356 9.61 -17.25 -17.24
CA THR A 356 10.45 -18.44 -17.32
C THR A 356 11.77 -17.99 -17.89
N SER A 357 12.65 -17.46 -17.03
CA SER A 357 14.08 -17.57 -17.26
C SER A 357 14.35 -19.06 -17.28
N GLN A 358 14.57 -19.63 -18.47
CA GLN A 358 15.18 -20.95 -18.58
C GLN A 358 16.53 -20.86 -17.89
N VAL A 359 16.60 -21.28 -16.64
CA VAL A 359 17.86 -21.55 -15.96
C VAL A 359 18.43 -22.81 -16.63
N THR A 360 19.24 -22.61 -17.65
CA THR A 360 20.06 -23.67 -18.21
C THR A 360 21.14 -23.94 -17.19
N ILE A 361 20.95 -24.93 -16.34
CA ILE A 361 21.98 -25.46 -15.48
C ILE A 361 23.01 -26.12 -16.39
N ARG A 362 24.07 -25.39 -16.77
CA ARG A 362 25.25 -25.99 -17.38
C ARG A 362 25.94 -26.82 -16.29
N ARG A 363 25.73 -28.14 -16.30
CA ARG A 363 26.58 -29.06 -15.57
C ARG A 363 28.00 -28.90 -16.12
N ARG A 364 28.93 -28.45 -15.29
CA ARG A 364 30.37 -28.58 -15.56
C ARG A 364 30.68 -30.06 -15.64
N ASN A 365 31.11 -30.53 -16.82
CA ASN A 365 31.69 -31.83 -17.00
C ASN A 365 32.95 -31.95 -16.13
N SER A 366 32.90 -32.76 -15.09
CA SER A 366 34.01 -33.43 -14.48
C SER A 366 33.93 -34.90 -14.88
N SER A 367 35.02 -35.42 -15.38
CA SER A 367 35.31 -36.72 -15.99
C SER A 367 34.69 -37.95 -15.33
N PRO A 368 34.63 -39.07 -16.06
CA PRO A 368 33.83 -40.22 -15.68
C PRO A 368 34.56 -41.12 -14.70
N ASP A 369 34.00 -41.39 -13.56
CA ASP A 369 34.07 -42.71 -12.95
C ASP A 369 33.08 -42.85 -11.77
N GLN A 370 32.40 -44.00 -11.82
CA GLN A 370 31.80 -44.74 -10.74
C GLN A 370 30.42 -44.45 -10.15
N ARG A 371 29.52 -45.38 -10.54
CA ARG A 371 28.52 -46.08 -9.72
C ARG A 371 27.19 -45.39 -9.42
N GLU A 372 26.20 -45.98 -10.05
CA GLU A 372 24.78 -45.98 -9.64
C GLU A 372 24.61 -46.37 -8.18
N ILE A 373 23.87 -45.55 -7.45
CA ILE A 373 23.10 -45.98 -6.30
C ILE A 373 21.70 -45.42 -6.46
N SER A 374 20.76 -46.26 -6.77
CA SER A 374 19.33 -46.04 -6.67
C SER A 374 18.94 -45.92 -5.20
N ALA A 375 18.26 -44.85 -4.82
CA ALA A 375 17.51 -44.78 -3.58
C ALA A 375 16.08 -44.34 -3.89
N GLU A 376 15.18 -45.31 -3.90
CA GLU A 376 13.73 -45.10 -3.76
C GLU A 376 13.46 -44.50 -2.38
N MET A 377 12.60 -43.48 -2.33
CA MET A 377 11.99 -43.06 -1.07
C MET A 377 10.53 -43.55 -1.03
N PRO A 378 10.09 -44.17 0.07
CA PRO A 378 8.70 -44.54 0.25
C PRO A 378 7.89 -43.38 0.87
N HIS A 379 6.63 -43.35 0.51
CA HIS A 379 5.40 -42.67 0.94
C HIS A 379 5.43 -41.60 2.04
#